data_2dc59d421c213642c9122e351121796c
#
_entry.id   2dc59d421c213642c9122e351121796c
#
_cell.length_a   1.000
_cell.length_b   1.000
_cell.length_c   1.000
_cell.angle_alpha   90.00
_cell.angle_beta   90.00
_cell.angle_gamma   90.00
#
_symmetry.space_group_name_H-M   'P 1'
#
loop_
_entity.id
_entity.type
_entity.pdbx_description
1 polymer ?
#
loop_
_entity_poly.entity_id
_entity_poly.type
_entity_poly.pdbx_seq_one_letter_code
_entity_poly.pdbx_strand_id
1 'polypeptide(L)'
;MITQGSSSPDRRGVPMPLWLQGLMELGSVALVSYLLVLLTVLMVWLADGFDSLGLTGGFVLSGQVWLLAHLAPLQVALDPGAGLPATSGTLNLVPLGLTVVPFALAWIAGRRLARACWEGQFWQPYLSGLAGYAVLGAGAAVLFGTDEVSASPVAGAVFPLVPVALGALVGAYRVSRSLPGLIGVNAAAWVERTSQYSRWAGSYVWAVLRAGFLAAVAGVGIGAALLSAALFWNWNDVVAVYQRLGTGAPGDTALTGLQLGYLPNLAVYAFAWATGAGFELGSGTHASPLGTTTGPVPLLPALAALPPAELPSWALTVVVLPVLAGVLAGWWFLREGENHLDDWMAIRLPARWVTFPLSTLVTGAFIGAVAGALMMVLSWIAQGSLALGRLVEVGPDGVQVLLWFGAEVAVGAALGYVAGPWLEHESPFTPPRGAAGAQGAAARREDRRRRRAEAAARRAMRAAGKRRPRADRSARGAAQAADAREAGDGEAAVPGSVEAFDVDASGEAASRGTAPVVAGNAPADPGPPEK
;
A
#
# COMPACT_ATOMS: atom_id res chain seq x y z
N MET A 1 -36.62 13.45 49.27
CA MET A 1 -36.18 12.05 49.10
C MET A 1 -35.42 11.98 47.80
N ILE A 2 -34.07 12.13 47.87
CA ILE A 2 -33.19 12.25 46.72
C ILE A 2 -32.69 10.82 46.44
N THR A 3 -33.14 10.23 45.34
CA THR A 3 -32.63 8.94 44.87
C THR A 3 -31.26 9.16 44.23
N GLN A 4 -30.22 8.76 44.96
CA GLN A 4 -28.87 8.60 44.41
C GLN A 4 -28.89 7.51 43.33
N GLY A 5 -28.67 7.92 42.08
CA GLY A 5 -28.36 7.01 41.01
C GLY A 5 -27.02 6.33 41.27
N SER A 6 -27.05 5.02 41.48
CA SER A 6 -25.84 4.17 41.58
C SER A 6 -25.13 4.20 40.24
N SER A 7 -24.05 4.98 40.15
CA SER A 7 -23.08 4.86 39.09
C SER A 7 -22.37 3.49 39.25
N SER A 8 -22.63 2.56 38.35
CA SER A 8 -21.87 1.34 38.20
C SER A 8 -20.38 1.70 38.06
N PRO A 9 -19.48 1.06 38.79
CA PRO A 9 -18.06 1.30 38.63
C PRO A 9 -17.68 0.85 37.22
N ASP A 10 -17.32 1.84 36.40
CA ASP A 10 -16.69 1.65 35.11
C ASP A 10 -15.49 0.72 35.33
N ARG A 11 -15.59 -0.54 34.90
CA ARG A 11 -14.47 -1.50 34.89
C ARG A 11 -13.47 -1.00 33.84
N ARG A 12 -12.74 0.06 34.17
CA ARG A 12 -11.53 0.43 33.44
C ARG A 12 -10.49 -0.64 33.73
N GLY A 13 -10.46 -1.68 32.91
CA GLY A 13 -9.33 -2.59 32.88
C GLY A 13 -8.05 -1.76 32.71
N VAL A 14 -6.98 -2.16 33.39
CA VAL A 14 -5.67 -1.52 33.25
C VAL A 14 -5.33 -1.54 31.75
N PRO A 15 -5.09 -0.37 31.11
CA PRO A 15 -4.81 -0.34 29.69
C PRO A 15 -3.55 -1.15 29.41
N MET A 16 -3.68 -2.15 28.52
CA MET A 16 -2.55 -3.00 28.13
C MET A 16 -1.42 -2.14 27.56
N PRO A 17 -0.16 -2.33 27.97
CA PRO A 17 0.97 -1.59 27.42
C PRO A 17 1.08 -1.77 25.90
N LEU A 18 1.39 -0.69 25.18
CA LEU A 18 1.46 -0.70 23.71
C LEU A 18 2.47 -1.72 23.16
N TRP A 19 3.60 -1.89 23.82
CA TRP A 19 4.59 -2.89 23.43
C TRP A 19 4.05 -4.32 23.51
N LEU A 20 3.23 -4.63 24.51
CA LEU A 20 2.61 -5.94 24.65
C LEU A 20 1.51 -6.17 23.59
N GLN A 21 0.76 -5.11 23.25
CA GLN A 21 -0.21 -5.18 22.14
C GLN A 21 0.50 -5.49 20.82
N GLY A 22 1.66 -4.89 20.55
CA GLY A 22 2.47 -5.18 19.37
C GLY A 22 2.90 -6.64 19.31
N LEU A 23 3.43 -7.17 20.41
CA LEU A 23 3.82 -8.58 20.52
C LEU A 23 2.64 -9.53 20.27
N MET A 24 1.48 -9.26 20.87
CA MET A 24 0.29 -10.10 20.70
C MET A 24 -0.30 -10.03 19.28
N GLU A 25 -0.41 -8.83 18.70
CA GLU A 25 -0.97 -8.67 17.36
C GLU A 25 -0.07 -9.29 16.29
N LEU A 26 1.25 -9.04 16.30
CA LEU A 26 2.14 -9.66 15.32
C LEU A 26 2.43 -11.13 15.67
N GLY A 27 2.47 -11.50 16.94
CA GLY A 27 2.52 -12.91 17.34
C GLY A 27 1.32 -13.71 16.82
N SER A 28 0.12 -13.12 16.85
CA SER A 28 -1.07 -13.75 16.26
C SER A 28 -0.95 -13.91 14.74
N VAL A 29 -0.30 -12.99 14.04
CA VAL A 29 0.00 -13.11 12.60
C VAL A 29 0.89 -14.33 12.34
N ALA A 30 1.95 -14.51 13.13
CA ALA A 30 2.83 -15.68 13.01
C ALA A 30 2.05 -16.99 13.23
N LEU A 31 1.27 -17.05 14.32
CA LEU A 31 0.49 -18.24 14.64
C LEU A 31 -0.55 -18.57 13.59
N VAL A 32 -1.36 -17.58 13.16
CA VAL A 32 -2.43 -17.80 12.17
C VAL A 32 -1.84 -18.19 10.82
N SER A 33 -0.77 -17.51 10.36
CA SER A 33 -0.11 -17.86 9.09
C SER A 33 0.51 -19.26 9.13
N TYR A 34 1.12 -19.67 10.26
CA TYR A 34 1.62 -21.03 10.44
C TYR A 34 0.48 -22.07 10.43
N LEU A 35 -0.60 -21.81 11.16
CA LEU A 35 -1.75 -22.74 11.21
C LEU A 35 -2.42 -22.90 9.85
N LEU A 36 -2.46 -21.88 9.00
CA LEU A 36 -2.98 -21.99 7.63
C LEU A 36 -2.09 -22.92 6.79
N VAL A 37 -0.78 -22.80 6.87
CA VAL A 37 0.16 -23.71 6.18
C VAL A 37 0.04 -25.12 6.73
N LEU A 38 0.05 -25.27 8.06
CA LEU A 38 -0.11 -26.57 8.72
C LEU A 38 -1.41 -27.27 8.30
N LEU A 39 -2.53 -26.55 8.30
CA LEU A 39 -3.81 -27.11 7.88
C LEU A 39 -3.74 -27.62 6.44
N THR A 40 -3.11 -26.86 5.54
CA THR A 40 -2.95 -27.26 4.13
C THR A 40 -2.12 -28.53 4.01
N VAL A 41 -0.98 -28.61 4.71
CA VAL A 41 -0.09 -29.79 4.71
C VAL A 41 -0.80 -31.01 5.31
N LEU A 42 -1.52 -30.82 6.43
CA LEU A 42 -2.27 -31.90 7.06
C LEU A 42 -3.43 -32.40 6.20
N MET A 43 -4.10 -31.50 5.45
CA MET A 43 -5.16 -31.91 4.51
C MET A 43 -4.60 -32.78 3.37
N VAL A 44 -3.42 -32.42 2.83
CA VAL A 44 -2.75 -33.22 1.79
C VAL A 44 -2.31 -34.57 2.36
N TRP A 45 -1.71 -34.59 3.54
CA TRP A 45 -1.26 -35.80 4.19
C TRP A 45 -2.43 -36.74 4.56
N LEU A 46 -3.56 -36.20 5.05
CA LEU A 46 -4.78 -36.97 5.28
C LEU A 46 -5.33 -37.59 3.99
N ALA A 47 -5.29 -36.83 2.90
CA ALA A 47 -5.75 -37.29 1.59
C ALA A 47 -4.86 -38.38 0.98
N ASP A 48 -3.57 -38.39 1.33
CA ASP A 48 -2.57 -39.43 0.93
C ASP A 48 -2.65 -40.68 1.83
N GLY A 49 -3.59 -40.78 2.74
CA GLY A 49 -3.80 -41.96 3.59
C GLY A 49 -2.78 -42.15 4.68
N PHE A 50 -1.99 -41.12 5.02
CA PHE A 50 -0.93 -41.10 6.04
C PHE A 50 0.35 -41.88 5.68
N ASP A 51 0.51 -42.32 4.44
CA ASP A 51 1.58 -43.23 4.05
C ASP A 51 2.92 -42.53 3.79
N SER A 52 2.92 -41.27 3.34
CA SER A 52 4.15 -40.60 2.86
C SER A 52 4.96 -39.91 3.95
N LEU A 53 4.35 -39.42 5.00
CA LEU A 53 4.98 -38.61 6.06
C LEU A 53 4.41 -38.95 7.44
N GLY A 54 5.30 -39.17 8.41
CA GLY A 54 4.86 -39.23 9.82
C GLY A 54 4.32 -37.88 10.31
N LEU A 55 3.53 -37.86 11.37
CA LEU A 55 2.97 -36.64 11.94
C LEU A 55 4.04 -35.56 12.20
N THR A 56 5.18 -35.95 12.75
CA THR A 56 6.34 -35.05 12.99
C THR A 56 6.87 -34.45 11.69
N GLY A 57 6.95 -35.25 10.61
CA GLY A 57 7.38 -34.76 9.30
C GLY A 57 6.42 -33.71 8.74
N GLY A 58 5.10 -33.89 8.94
CA GLY A 58 4.10 -32.89 8.54
C GLY A 58 4.27 -31.54 9.27
N PHE A 59 4.57 -31.55 10.58
CA PHE A 59 4.85 -30.33 11.34
C PHE A 59 6.15 -29.64 10.87
N VAL A 60 7.21 -30.41 10.65
CA VAL A 60 8.50 -29.90 10.17
C VAL A 60 8.34 -29.28 8.78
N LEU A 61 7.72 -29.99 7.84
CA LEU A 61 7.45 -29.48 6.50
C LEU A 61 6.62 -28.20 6.52
N SER A 62 5.61 -28.13 7.40
CA SER A 62 4.79 -26.91 7.55
C SER A 62 5.61 -25.72 8.02
N GLY A 63 6.58 -25.93 8.93
CA GLY A 63 7.49 -24.89 9.39
C GLY A 63 8.46 -24.42 8.28
N GLN A 64 8.98 -25.35 7.48
CA GLN A 64 9.86 -25.05 6.35
C GLN A 64 9.11 -24.27 5.27
N VAL A 65 7.88 -24.69 4.91
CA VAL A 65 7.01 -23.96 3.96
C VAL A 65 6.63 -22.57 4.52
N TRP A 66 6.37 -22.46 5.82
CA TRP A 66 6.10 -21.18 6.46
C TRP A 66 7.30 -20.23 6.38
N LEU A 67 8.53 -20.71 6.63
CA LEU A 67 9.75 -19.93 6.46
C LEU A 67 9.93 -19.46 5.03
N LEU A 68 9.74 -20.36 4.06
CA LEU A 68 9.82 -20.03 2.63
C LEU A 68 8.77 -18.99 2.24
N ALA A 69 7.51 -19.14 2.70
CA ALA A 69 6.45 -18.16 2.46
C ALA A 69 6.76 -16.77 3.05
N HIS A 70 7.67 -16.72 4.03
CA HIS A 70 8.18 -15.48 4.64
C HIS A 70 9.52 -15.02 4.03
N LEU A 71 9.85 -15.45 2.82
CA LEU A 71 11.07 -15.08 2.07
C LEU A 71 12.37 -15.66 2.65
N ALA A 72 12.32 -16.49 3.70
CA ALA A 72 13.53 -17.07 4.27
C ALA A 72 14.13 -18.16 3.36
N PRO A 73 15.39 -18.04 2.94
CA PRO A 73 16.06 -19.05 2.12
C PRO A 73 16.30 -20.32 2.93
N LEU A 74 16.03 -21.48 2.31
CA LEU A 74 16.29 -22.79 2.88
C LEU A 74 17.54 -23.39 2.22
N GLN A 75 18.44 -23.92 3.02
CA GLN A 75 19.58 -24.72 2.56
C GLN A 75 19.11 -26.17 2.41
N VAL A 76 19.29 -26.74 1.24
CA VAL A 76 18.98 -28.12 0.96
C VAL A 76 20.29 -28.87 0.77
N ALA A 77 20.49 -29.92 1.54
CA ALA A 77 21.66 -30.79 1.45
C ALA A 77 21.17 -32.22 1.26
N LEU A 78 21.49 -32.81 0.11
CA LEU A 78 21.18 -34.20 -0.18
C LEU A 78 22.46 -35.03 -0.19
N ASP A 79 22.52 -36.04 0.65
CA ASP A 79 23.54 -37.07 0.62
C ASP A 79 22.94 -38.35 -0.01
N PRO A 80 23.17 -38.56 -1.30
CA PRO A 80 22.61 -39.73 -1.98
C PRO A 80 23.20 -41.05 -1.51
N GLY A 81 24.23 -41.05 -0.65
CA GLY A 81 24.90 -42.25 -0.21
C GLY A 81 25.67 -42.97 -1.35
N ALA A 82 26.05 -44.24 -1.12
CA ALA A 82 26.66 -45.11 -2.15
C ALA A 82 27.90 -44.52 -2.85
N GLY A 83 28.63 -43.58 -2.19
CA GLY A 83 29.85 -42.99 -2.76
C GLY A 83 29.63 -41.90 -3.82
N LEU A 84 28.38 -41.44 -3.99
CA LEU A 84 28.07 -40.26 -4.79
C LEU A 84 28.38 -39.00 -3.98
N PRO A 85 28.83 -37.91 -4.63
CA PRO A 85 29.14 -36.68 -3.92
C PRO A 85 27.84 -36.06 -3.33
N ALA A 86 27.92 -35.64 -2.07
CA ALA A 86 26.87 -34.84 -1.46
C ALA A 86 26.65 -33.53 -2.27
N THR A 87 25.44 -33.21 -2.52
CA THR A 87 25.05 -31.98 -3.23
C THR A 87 24.28 -31.08 -2.31
N SER A 88 24.60 -29.77 -2.34
CA SER A 88 23.89 -28.76 -1.57
C SER A 88 23.52 -27.58 -2.45
N GLY A 89 22.43 -26.91 -2.07
CA GLY A 89 21.96 -25.72 -2.77
C GLY A 89 20.99 -24.92 -1.91
N THR A 90 20.64 -23.74 -2.38
CA THR A 90 19.71 -22.86 -1.68
C THR A 90 18.37 -22.83 -2.39
N LEU A 91 17.31 -23.19 -1.67
CA LEU A 91 15.93 -23.02 -2.10
C LEU A 91 15.44 -21.64 -1.64
N ASN A 92 15.31 -20.72 -2.59
CA ASN A 92 14.82 -19.37 -2.33
C ASN A 92 13.82 -18.87 -3.39
N LEU A 93 13.35 -19.75 -4.27
CA LEU A 93 12.23 -19.44 -5.14
C LEU A 93 10.94 -19.42 -4.32
N VAL A 94 10.56 -18.24 -3.89
CA VAL A 94 9.44 -18.05 -2.96
C VAL A 94 8.12 -17.98 -3.72
N PRO A 95 7.09 -18.76 -3.33
CA PRO A 95 5.74 -18.63 -3.88
C PRO A 95 5.08 -17.34 -3.36
N LEU A 96 5.16 -16.25 -4.12
CA LEU A 96 4.70 -14.92 -3.69
C LEU A 96 3.21 -14.89 -3.30
N GLY A 97 2.39 -15.77 -3.86
CA GLY A 97 0.99 -15.91 -3.45
C GLY A 97 0.84 -16.34 -1.99
N LEU A 98 1.75 -17.20 -1.49
CA LEU A 98 1.77 -17.55 -0.07
C LEU A 98 2.28 -16.39 0.79
N THR A 99 3.22 -15.58 0.31
CA THR A 99 3.74 -14.40 1.01
C THR A 99 2.67 -13.31 1.20
N VAL A 100 1.67 -13.26 0.31
CA VAL A 100 0.53 -12.35 0.48
C VAL A 100 -0.24 -12.63 1.77
N VAL A 101 -0.26 -13.88 2.26
CA VAL A 101 -1.01 -14.24 3.49
C VAL A 101 -0.45 -13.53 4.73
N PRO A 102 0.84 -13.69 5.12
CA PRO A 102 1.37 -12.97 6.27
C PRO A 102 1.36 -11.45 6.07
N PHE A 103 1.57 -10.96 4.84
CA PHE A 103 1.42 -9.54 4.53
C PHE A 103 0.01 -9.02 4.82
N ALA A 104 -1.04 -9.73 4.36
CA ALA A 104 -2.44 -9.33 4.56
C ALA A 104 -2.85 -9.39 6.04
N LEU A 105 -2.41 -10.42 6.76
CA LEU A 105 -2.64 -10.54 8.19
C LEU A 105 -1.95 -9.39 8.96
N ALA A 106 -0.70 -9.09 8.61
CA ALA A 106 0.06 -7.98 9.19
C ALA A 106 -0.56 -6.62 8.85
N TRP A 107 -1.11 -6.45 7.63
CA TRP A 107 -1.87 -5.26 7.25
C TRP A 107 -3.10 -5.04 8.14
N ILE A 108 -3.83 -6.11 8.47
CA ILE A 108 -4.97 -6.04 9.40
C ILE A 108 -4.47 -5.68 10.81
N ALA A 109 -3.39 -6.34 11.30
CA ALA A 109 -2.78 -6.07 12.60
C ALA A 109 -2.29 -4.61 12.71
N GLY A 110 -1.58 -4.10 11.69
CA GLY A 110 -1.11 -2.71 11.63
C GLY A 110 -2.25 -1.69 11.70
N ARG A 111 -3.39 -1.98 11.05
CA ARG A 111 -4.59 -1.13 11.17
C ARG A 111 -5.17 -1.12 12.57
N ARG A 112 -5.16 -2.27 13.28
CA ARG A 112 -5.63 -2.36 14.66
C ARG A 112 -4.71 -1.61 15.60
N LEU A 113 -3.40 -1.82 15.49
CA LEU A 113 -2.39 -1.14 16.29
C LEU A 113 -2.44 0.39 16.10
N ALA A 114 -2.55 0.88 14.85
CA ALA A 114 -2.65 2.31 14.59
C ALA A 114 -3.90 2.96 15.17
N ARG A 115 -5.01 2.22 15.29
CA ARG A 115 -6.24 2.71 15.96
C ARG A 115 -6.14 2.73 17.47
N ALA A 116 -5.31 1.87 18.05
CA ALA A 116 -5.09 1.79 19.49
C ALA A 116 -4.07 2.81 20.01
N CYS A 117 -3.24 3.38 19.12
CA CYS A 117 -2.19 4.34 19.46
C CYS A 117 -2.66 5.78 19.33
N TRP A 118 -2.14 6.66 20.21
CA TRP A 118 -2.21 8.11 20.02
C TRP A 118 -1.20 8.53 18.93
N GLU A 119 -1.35 9.75 18.41
CA GLU A 119 -0.44 10.26 17.41
C GLU A 119 1.04 10.19 17.89
N GLY A 120 1.90 9.62 17.05
CA GLY A 120 3.33 9.49 17.32
C GLY A 120 3.76 8.32 18.19
N GLN A 121 2.86 7.46 18.66
CA GLN A 121 3.22 6.32 19.52
C GLN A 121 3.27 4.96 18.78
N PHE A 122 2.92 4.92 17.50
CA PHE A 122 2.85 3.67 16.73
C PHE A 122 4.18 2.92 16.67
N TRP A 123 5.31 3.62 16.71
CA TRP A 123 6.64 2.99 16.67
C TRP A 123 6.86 1.98 17.81
N GLN A 124 6.26 2.18 18.99
CA GLN A 124 6.42 1.28 20.15
C GLN A 124 5.85 -0.12 19.88
N PRO A 125 4.54 -0.30 19.59
CA PRO A 125 3.99 -1.61 19.29
C PRO A 125 4.51 -2.17 17.97
N TYR A 126 4.89 -1.32 17.02
CA TYR A 126 5.47 -1.76 15.76
C TYR A 126 6.82 -2.43 15.96
N LEU A 127 7.77 -1.78 16.64
CA LEU A 127 9.11 -2.34 16.88
C LEU A 127 9.08 -3.52 17.82
N SER A 128 8.30 -3.47 18.90
CA SER A 128 8.18 -4.61 19.83
C SER A 128 7.57 -5.83 19.13
N GLY A 129 6.54 -5.63 18.32
CA GLY A 129 5.93 -6.71 17.54
C GLY A 129 6.90 -7.31 16.53
N LEU A 130 7.67 -6.49 15.80
CA LEU A 130 8.70 -6.98 14.88
C LEU A 130 9.82 -7.72 15.61
N ALA A 131 10.27 -7.23 16.78
CA ALA A 131 11.26 -7.93 17.58
C ALA A 131 10.76 -9.31 18.03
N GLY A 132 9.51 -9.40 18.50
CA GLY A 132 8.88 -10.68 18.81
C GLY A 132 8.77 -11.60 17.61
N TYR A 133 8.41 -11.05 16.45
CA TYR A 133 8.32 -11.82 15.21
C TYR A 133 9.69 -12.35 14.76
N ALA A 134 10.76 -11.57 14.90
CA ALA A 134 12.13 -12.00 14.62
C ALA A 134 12.54 -13.19 15.49
N VAL A 135 12.20 -13.13 16.80
CA VAL A 135 12.47 -14.24 17.73
C VAL A 135 11.70 -15.50 17.33
N LEU A 136 10.41 -15.35 16.97
CA LEU A 136 9.60 -16.48 16.48
C LEU A 136 10.16 -17.07 15.18
N GLY A 137 10.59 -16.23 14.24
CA GLY A 137 11.19 -16.68 12.99
C GLY A 137 12.54 -17.37 13.19
N ALA A 138 13.42 -16.86 14.08
CA ALA A 138 14.66 -17.53 14.45
C ALA A 138 14.38 -18.88 15.13
N GLY A 139 13.41 -18.91 16.05
CA GLY A 139 12.99 -20.13 16.72
C GLY A 139 12.43 -21.16 15.74
N ALA A 140 11.65 -20.74 14.76
CA ALA A 140 11.13 -21.60 13.70
C ALA A 140 12.27 -22.21 12.86
N ALA A 141 13.28 -21.41 12.49
CA ALA A 141 14.45 -21.89 11.75
C ALA A 141 15.21 -23.00 12.49
N VAL A 142 15.31 -22.88 13.82
CA VAL A 142 15.95 -23.93 14.66
C VAL A 142 15.04 -25.14 14.84
N LEU A 143 13.75 -24.90 15.12
CA LEU A 143 12.79 -25.96 15.46
C LEU A 143 12.46 -26.86 14.25
N PHE A 144 12.36 -26.29 13.06
CA PHE A 144 11.95 -26.99 11.84
C PHE A 144 13.12 -27.34 10.90
N GLY A 145 14.36 -27.09 11.36
CA GLY A 145 15.57 -27.54 10.65
C GLY A 145 15.75 -29.05 10.74
N THR A 146 16.17 -29.65 9.60
CA THR A 146 16.62 -31.05 9.51
C THR A 146 18.00 -31.08 8.88
N ASP A 147 18.65 -32.25 8.89
CA ASP A 147 19.94 -32.44 8.23
C ASP A 147 19.85 -32.19 6.70
N GLU A 148 18.70 -32.48 6.11
CA GLU A 148 18.46 -32.30 4.68
C GLU A 148 18.01 -30.88 4.31
N VAL A 149 17.18 -30.24 5.15
CA VAL A 149 16.60 -28.92 4.89
C VAL A 149 16.67 -28.06 6.14
N SER A 150 17.39 -26.95 6.06
CA SER A 150 17.56 -26.05 7.19
C SER A 150 17.54 -24.58 6.76
N ALA A 151 17.24 -23.70 7.72
CA ALA A 151 17.43 -22.26 7.55
C ALA A 151 18.38 -21.75 8.63
N SER A 152 19.22 -20.77 8.30
CA SER A 152 19.99 -20.13 9.35
C SER A 152 19.08 -19.34 10.30
N PRO A 153 19.34 -19.35 11.63
CA PRO A 153 18.51 -18.60 12.59
C PRO A 153 18.46 -17.10 12.26
N VAL A 154 19.53 -16.55 11.69
CA VAL A 154 19.59 -15.14 11.26
C VAL A 154 18.64 -14.90 10.07
N ALA A 155 18.63 -15.81 9.09
CA ALA A 155 17.70 -15.71 7.97
C ALA A 155 16.26 -15.83 8.47
N GLY A 156 15.97 -16.79 9.36
CA GLY A 156 14.65 -16.94 9.98
C GLY A 156 14.23 -15.71 10.81
N ALA A 157 15.17 -14.95 11.38
CA ALA A 157 14.87 -13.72 12.08
C ALA A 157 14.57 -12.55 11.15
N VAL A 158 15.34 -12.38 10.08
CA VAL A 158 15.36 -11.15 9.27
C VAL A 158 14.35 -11.19 8.12
N PHE A 159 14.34 -12.26 7.34
CA PHE A 159 13.49 -12.31 6.14
C PHE A 159 11.99 -12.24 6.42
N PRO A 160 11.44 -12.91 7.46
CA PRO A 160 10.02 -12.79 7.80
C PRO A 160 9.58 -11.38 8.16
N LEU A 161 10.51 -10.52 8.58
CA LEU A 161 10.19 -9.13 8.89
C LEU A 161 9.77 -8.35 7.64
N VAL A 162 10.26 -8.70 6.46
CA VAL A 162 9.99 -7.93 5.22
C VAL A 162 8.49 -7.87 4.93
N PRO A 163 7.76 -8.98 4.69
CA PRO A 163 6.33 -8.93 4.41
C PRO A 163 5.51 -8.42 5.60
N VAL A 164 5.91 -8.73 6.82
CA VAL A 164 5.17 -8.35 8.03
C VAL A 164 5.35 -6.87 8.36
N ALA A 165 6.55 -6.34 8.29
CA ALA A 165 6.81 -4.92 8.50
C ALA A 165 6.10 -4.06 7.45
N LEU A 166 6.22 -4.43 6.17
CA LEU A 166 5.53 -3.72 5.08
C LEU A 166 4.02 -3.79 5.22
N GLY A 167 3.47 -4.98 5.52
CA GLY A 167 2.03 -5.15 5.73
C GLY A 167 1.51 -4.28 6.87
N ALA A 168 2.15 -4.34 8.04
CA ALA A 168 1.76 -3.56 9.21
C ALA A 168 1.88 -2.04 8.96
N LEU A 169 2.94 -1.60 8.26
CA LEU A 169 3.15 -0.19 7.92
C LEU A 169 2.09 0.33 6.94
N VAL A 170 1.78 -0.44 5.88
CA VAL A 170 0.71 -0.11 4.94
C VAL A 170 -0.65 -0.08 5.64
N GLY A 171 -0.88 -1.01 6.56
CA GLY A 171 -2.09 -1.04 7.39
C GLY A 171 -2.23 0.21 8.25
N ALA A 172 -1.16 0.61 8.93
CA ALA A 172 -1.12 1.81 9.77
C ALA A 172 -1.28 3.09 8.93
N TYR A 173 -0.64 3.17 7.77
CA TYR A 173 -0.79 4.31 6.85
C TYR A 173 -2.23 4.52 6.39
N ARG A 174 -3.00 3.45 6.18
CA ARG A 174 -4.43 3.56 5.83
C ARG A 174 -5.27 4.24 6.90
N VAL A 175 -4.83 4.18 8.16
CA VAL A 175 -5.49 4.83 9.30
C VAL A 175 -5.00 6.26 9.50
N SER A 176 -3.68 6.46 9.59
CA SER A 176 -3.06 7.75 9.89
C SER A 176 -3.01 8.70 8.69
N ARG A 177 -2.99 8.16 7.46
CA ARG A 177 -2.79 8.89 6.20
C ARG A 177 -1.47 9.66 6.12
N SER A 178 -0.56 9.46 7.10
CA SER A 178 0.75 10.11 7.19
C SER A 178 1.76 9.17 7.82
N LEU A 179 2.77 8.74 7.07
CA LEU A 179 3.87 7.93 7.62
C LEU A 179 4.66 8.69 8.72
N PRO A 180 5.06 9.97 8.50
CA PRO A 180 5.73 10.73 9.54
C PRO A 180 4.86 10.95 10.79
N GLY A 181 3.54 11.07 10.62
CA GLY A 181 2.59 11.18 11.73
C GLY A 181 2.58 9.95 12.64
N LEU A 182 2.89 8.76 12.11
CA LEU A 182 2.99 7.52 12.90
C LEU A 182 4.10 7.56 13.95
N ILE A 183 5.17 8.32 13.69
CA ILE A 183 6.32 8.52 14.61
C ILE A 183 6.33 9.91 15.27
N GLY A 184 5.22 10.65 15.17
CA GLY A 184 5.09 11.98 15.79
C GLY A 184 5.83 13.10 15.07
N VAL A 185 6.31 12.87 13.83
CA VAL A 185 6.96 13.90 13.02
C VAL A 185 5.92 14.64 12.19
N ASN A 186 5.81 15.93 12.38
CA ASN A 186 5.02 16.78 11.50
C ASN A 186 5.80 17.09 10.22
N ALA A 187 5.68 16.19 9.24
CA ALA A 187 6.39 16.33 7.97
C ALA A 187 5.99 17.61 7.22
N ALA A 188 4.74 18.06 7.32
CA ALA A 188 4.32 19.31 6.70
C ALA A 188 5.08 20.50 7.25
N ALA A 189 5.21 20.61 8.56
CA ALA A 189 5.99 21.66 9.21
C ALA A 189 7.50 21.54 8.97
N TRP A 190 8.01 20.30 8.81
CA TRP A 190 9.39 20.07 8.44
C TRP A 190 9.68 20.49 7.00
N VAL A 191 8.83 20.09 6.06
CA VAL A 191 8.90 20.47 4.65
C VAL A 191 8.75 21.98 4.47
N GLU A 192 7.81 22.63 5.19
CA GLU A 192 7.67 24.11 5.16
C GLU A 192 8.94 24.83 5.61
N ARG A 193 9.62 24.32 6.63
CA ARG A 193 10.87 24.92 7.13
C ARG A 193 12.06 24.69 6.23
N THR A 194 12.12 23.52 5.57
CA THR A 194 13.31 23.10 4.79
C THR A 194 13.18 23.49 3.32
N SER A 195 11.97 23.63 2.77
CA SER A 195 11.73 23.74 1.32
C SER A 195 11.16 25.09 0.88
N GLN A 196 11.44 26.19 1.59
CA GLN A 196 10.95 27.53 1.17
C GLN A 196 11.35 27.91 -0.26
N TYR A 197 12.40 27.30 -0.82
CA TYR A 197 12.91 27.57 -2.17
C TYR A 197 12.50 26.51 -3.23
N SER A 198 11.85 25.40 -2.87
CA SER A 198 11.61 24.29 -3.79
C SER A 198 10.22 23.63 -3.67
N ARG A 199 9.19 24.41 -3.36
CA ARG A 199 7.80 23.86 -3.27
C ARG A 199 7.38 23.11 -4.54
N TRP A 200 7.75 23.62 -5.70
CA TRP A 200 7.45 22.99 -6.98
C TRP A 200 8.21 21.67 -7.20
N ALA A 201 9.48 21.59 -6.73
CA ALA A 201 10.25 20.35 -6.89
C ALA A 201 9.64 19.18 -6.11
N GLY A 202 9.09 19.45 -4.92
CA GLY A 202 8.42 18.43 -4.12
C GLY A 202 7.13 17.89 -4.78
N SER A 203 6.29 18.76 -5.32
CA SER A 203 5.07 18.34 -6.01
C SER A 203 5.36 17.61 -7.32
N TYR A 204 6.35 18.08 -8.08
CA TYR A 204 6.81 17.42 -9.30
C TYR A 204 7.35 16.01 -9.01
N VAL A 205 8.26 15.84 -8.05
CA VAL A 205 8.81 14.54 -7.67
C VAL A 205 7.68 13.59 -7.22
N TRP A 206 6.73 14.10 -6.45
CA TRP A 206 5.61 13.30 -6.00
C TRP A 206 4.68 12.88 -7.15
N ALA A 207 4.46 13.75 -8.14
CA ALA A 207 3.70 13.42 -9.35
C ALA A 207 4.43 12.36 -10.19
N VAL A 208 5.75 12.48 -10.36
CA VAL A 208 6.59 11.49 -11.05
C VAL A 208 6.53 10.13 -10.34
N LEU A 209 6.67 10.10 -9.01
CA LEU A 209 6.57 8.85 -8.24
C LEU A 209 5.21 8.16 -8.43
N ARG A 210 4.12 8.94 -8.41
CA ARG A 210 2.77 8.40 -8.62
C ARG A 210 2.56 7.91 -10.04
N ALA A 211 3.06 8.63 -11.05
CA ALA A 211 3.00 8.22 -12.44
C ALA A 211 3.80 6.93 -12.68
N GLY A 212 5.02 6.84 -12.14
CA GLY A 212 5.83 5.63 -12.21
C GLY A 212 5.20 4.43 -11.49
N PHE A 213 4.59 4.66 -10.33
CA PHE A 213 3.81 3.63 -9.64
C PHE A 213 2.60 3.15 -10.45
N LEU A 214 1.88 4.07 -11.11
CA LEU A 214 0.76 3.73 -12.01
C LEU A 214 1.24 2.83 -13.16
N ALA A 215 2.38 3.18 -13.80
CA ALA A 215 2.97 2.36 -14.86
C ALA A 215 3.38 0.97 -14.35
N ALA A 216 3.97 0.87 -13.16
CA ALA A 216 4.34 -0.41 -12.55
C ALA A 216 3.11 -1.28 -12.27
N VAL A 217 2.03 -0.71 -11.72
CA VAL A 217 0.76 -1.44 -11.50
C VAL A 217 0.14 -1.89 -12.83
N ALA A 218 0.18 -1.04 -13.87
CA ALA A 218 -0.26 -1.43 -15.20
C ALA A 218 0.60 -2.57 -15.77
N GLY A 219 1.92 -2.54 -15.55
CA GLY A 219 2.85 -3.62 -15.91
C GLY A 219 2.48 -4.96 -15.27
N VAL A 220 2.22 -4.97 -13.96
CA VAL A 220 1.72 -6.18 -13.27
C VAL A 220 0.40 -6.66 -13.87
N GLY A 221 -0.51 -5.73 -14.18
CA GLY A 221 -1.79 -6.04 -14.84
C GLY A 221 -1.59 -6.67 -16.24
N ILE A 222 -0.64 -6.17 -17.03
CA ILE A 222 -0.26 -6.74 -18.33
C ILE A 222 0.24 -8.18 -18.14
N GLY A 223 1.17 -8.40 -17.21
CA GLY A 223 1.70 -9.73 -16.92
C GLY A 223 0.62 -10.73 -16.51
N ALA A 224 -0.28 -10.32 -15.62
CA ALA A 224 -1.40 -11.15 -15.19
C ALA A 224 -2.37 -11.47 -16.33
N ALA A 225 -2.65 -10.49 -17.21
CA ALA A 225 -3.52 -10.69 -18.37
C ALA A 225 -2.88 -11.65 -19.38
N LEU A 226 -1.58 -11.49 -19.66
CA LEU A 226 -0.83 -12.39 -20.56
C LEU A 226 -0.75 -13.81 -20.02
N LEU A 227 -0.46 -13.98 -18.72
CA LEU A 227 -0.47 -15.30 -18.08
C LEU A 227 -1.86 -15.95 -18.19
N SER A 228 -2.91 -15.20 -17.90
CA SER A 228 -4.28 -15.70 -18.00
C SER A 228 -4.63 -16.12 -19.43
N ALA A 229 -4.23 -15.32 -20.42
CA ALA A 229 -4.42 -15.62 -21.83
C ALA A 229 -3.63 -16.88 -22.25
N ALA A 230 -2.37 -17.01 -21.80
CA ALA A 230 -1.51 -18.16 -22.10
C ALA A 230 -2.08 -19.46 -21.49
N LEU A 231 -2.53 -19.43 -20.23
CA LEU A 231 -3.16 -20.58 -19.58
C LEU A 231 -4.48 -20.98 -20.25
N PHE A 232 -5.28 -19.99 -20.66
CA PHE A 232 -6.53 -20.24 -21.36
C PHE A 232 -6.30 -20.84 -22.75
N TRP A 233 -5.33 -20.32 -23.49
CA TRP A 233 -5.01 -20.79 -24.83
C TRP A 233 -4.46 -22.22 -24.83
N ASN A 234 -3.63 -22.55 -23.84
CA ASN A 234 -2.99 -23.86 -23.70
C ASN A 234 -3.74 -24.78 -22.69
N TRP A 235 -5.04 -24.56 -22.49
CA TRP A 235 -5.82 -25.28 -21.48
C TRP A 235 -5.78 -26.81 -21.64
N ASN A 236 -5.82 -27.30 -22.87
CA ASN A 236 -5.75 -28.72 -23.16
C ASN A 236 -4.41 -29.34 -22.74
N ASP A 237 -3.31 -28.61 -22.94
CA ASP A 237 -1.98 -29.07 -22.56
C ASP A 237 -1.81 -29.04 -21.02
N VAL A 238 -2.35 -28.04 -20.36
CA VAL A 238 -2.42 -27.97 -18.89
C VAL A 238 -3.16 -29.20 -18.32
N VAL A 239 -4.32 -29.54 -18.86
CA VAL A 239 -5.10 -30.72 -18.45
C VAL A 239 -4.35 -32.02 -18.77
N ALA A 240 -3.69 -32.11 -19.93
CA ALA A 240 -2.92 -33.29 -20.31
C ALA A 240 -1.74 -33.55 -19.35
N VAL A 241 -1.11 -32.49 -18.80
CA VAL A 241 -0.06 -32.65 -17.77
C VAL A 241 -0.64 -33.25 -16.50
N TYR A 242 -1.80 -32.80 -15.99
CA TYR A 242 -2.47 -33.42 -14.84
C TYR A 242 -2.76 -34.91 -15.08
N GLN A 243 -3.28 -35.25 -16.26
CA GLN A 243 -3.58 -36.64 -16.61
C GLN A 243 -2.33 -37.51 -16.67
N ARG A 244 -1.18 -36.95 -17.16
CA ARG A 244 0.10 -37.68 -17.21
C ARG A 244 0.71 -37.90 -15.83
N LEU A 245 0.53 -36.95 -14.90
CA LEU A 245 1.01 -37.09 -13.53
C LEU A 245 0.24 -38.16 -12.75
N GLY A 246 -1.07 -38.29 -13.01
CA GLY A 246 -1.90 -39.36 -12.43
C GLY A 246 -1.97 -39.32 -10.89
N THR A 247 -1.81 -38.14 -10.28
CA THR A 247 -1.70 -37.97 -8.82
C THR A 247 -3.03 -38.12 -8.07
N GLY A 248 -4.12 -38.29 -8.80
CA GLY A 248 -5.46 -38.38 -8.23
C GLY A 248 -5.96 -37.05 -7.65
N ALA A 249 -7.22 -37.02 -7.20
CA ALA A 249 -7.86 -35.79 -6.73
C ALA A 249 -7.09 -35.07 -5.59
N PRO A 250 -6.53 -35.77 -4.58
CA PRO A 250 -5.74 -35.10 -3.52
C PRO A 250 -4.45 -34.46 -4.04
N GLY A 251 -3.68 -35.22 -4.84
CA GLY A 251 -2.43 -34.72 -5.42
C GLY A 251 -2.66 -33.58 -6.40
N ASP A 252 -3.69 -33.66 -7.24
CA ASP A 252 -4.08 -32.62 -8.18
C ASP A 252 -4.49 -31.33 -7.45
N THR A 253 -5.19 -31.47 -6.31
CA THR A 253 -5.56 -30.32 -5.47
C THR A 253 -4.33 -29.68 -4.84
N ALA A 254 -3.40 -30.48 -4.30
CA ALA A 254 -2.14 -29.98 -3.72
C ALA A 254 -1.28 -29.27 -4.77
N LEU A 255 -1.16 -29.86 -5.95
CA LEU A 255 -0.41 -29.29 -7.07
C LEU A 255 -1.05 -27.98 -7.55
N THR A 256 -2.37 -27.92 -7.64
CA THR A 256 -3.10 -26.69 -7.97
C THR A 256 -2.87 -25.62 -6.91
N GLY A 257 -2.93 -25.95 -5.62
CA GLY A 257 -2.64 -25.04 -4.51
C GLY A 257 -1.21 -24.48 -4.58
N LEU A 258 -0.23 -25.33 -4.89
CA LEU A 258 1.16 -24.91 -5.10
C LEU A 258 1.27 -23.92 -6.27
N GLN A 259 0.65 -24.23 -7.41
CA GLN A 259 0.67 -23.36 -8.58
C GLN A 259 -0.02 -22.02 -8.32
N LEU A 260 -1.14 -22.01 -7.57
CA LEU A 260 -1.77 -20.76 -7.12
C LEU A 260 -0.82 -19.91 -6.28
N GLY A 261 0.03 -20.54 -5.46
CA GLY A 261 1.10 -19.85 -4.74
C GLY A 261 2.10 -19.17 -5.67
N TYR A 262 2.40 -19.76 -6.81
CA TYR A 262 3.34 -19.21 -7.79
C TYR A 262 2.70 -18.31 -8.87
N LEU A 263 1.38 -18.15 -8.92
CA LEU A 263 0.74 -17.29 -9.93
C LEU A 263 1.30 -15.86 -9.97
N PRO A 264 1.56 -15.18 -8.86
CA PRO A 264 2.16 -13.85 -8.92
C PRO A 264 3.57 -13.86 -9.52
N ASN A 265 4.40 -14.88 -9.24
CA ASN A 265 5.72 -15.03 -9.87
C ASN A 265 5.57 -15.20 -11.38
N LEU A 266 4.68 -16.11 -11.82
CA LEU A 266 4.43 -16.36 -13.24
C LEU A 266 3.87 -15.11 -13.95
N ALA A 267 3.06 -14.28 -13.27
CA ALA A 267 2.62 -13.00 -13.82
C ALA A 267 3.78 -12.03 -14.02
N VAL A 268 4.75 -12.00 -13.09
CA VAL A 268 5.98 -11.19 -13.26
C VAL A 268 6.83 -11.75 -14.40
N TYR A 269 6.90 -13.08 -14.59
CA TYR A 269 7.63 -13.69 -15.70
C TYR A 269 6.97 -13.36 -17.05
N ALA A 270 5.65 -13.47 -17.14
CA ALA A 270 4.90 -13.07 -18.34
C ALA A 270 5.04 -11.57 -18.65
N PHE A 271 5.11 -10.73 -17.63
CA PHE A 271 5.42 -9.31 -17.78
C PHE A 271 6.85 -9.11 -18.32
N ALA A 272 7.87 -9.74 -17.71
CA ALA A 272 9.25 -9.64 -18.16
C ALA A 272 9.44 -10.14 -19.61
N TRP A 273 8.69 -11.19 -19.97
CA TRP A 273 8.61 -11.64 -21.36
C TRP A 273 8.06 -10.54 -22.27
N ALA A 274 6.99 -9.84 -21.87
CA ALA A 274 6.37 -8.79 -22.68
C ALA A 274 7.28 -7.59 -22.91
N THR A 275 8.19 -7.28 -21.98
CA THR A 275 9.16 -6.18 -22.13
C THR A 275 10.35 -6.55 -23.03
N GLY A 276 10.49 -7.81 -23.43
CA GLY A 276 11.70 -8.28 -24.14
C GLY A 276 12.89 -8.60 -23.23
N ALA A 277 12.84 -8.27 -21.93
CA ALA A 277 13.85 -8.70 -20.96
C ALA A 277 13.89 -10.23 -20.83
N GLY A 278 12.72 -10.87 -20.93
CA GLY A 278 12.59 -12.32 -20.80
C GLY A 278 12.76 -12.84 -19.38
N PHE A 279 12.78 -14.17 -19.25
CA PHE A 279 13.01 -14.87 -18.00
C PHE A 279 13.71 -16.21 -18.24
N GLU A 280 14.32 -16.75 -17.22
CA GLU A 280 15.01 -18.03 -17.23
C GLU A 280 14.24 -19.10 -16.44
N LEU A 281 14.33 -20.36 -16.90
CA LEU A 281 13.78 -21.54 -16.22
C LEU A 281 14.90 -22.57 -16.03
N GLY A 282 15.97 -22.12 -15.38
CA GLY A 282 17.17 -22.89 -15.14
C GLY A 282 18.33 -22.51 -16.07
N SER A 283 19.51 -22.92 -15.67
CA SER A 283 20.77 -22.58 -16.36
C SER A 283 20.73 -22.88 -17.84
N GLY A 284 21.05 -21.90 -18.66
CA GLY A 284 21.09 -22.00 -20.12
C GLY A 284 19.72 -22.01 -20.80
N THR A 285 18.69 -21.57 -20.13
CA THR A 285 17.36 -21.33 -20.72
C THR A 285 17.07 -19.84 -20.76
N HIS A 286 16.36 -19.40 -21.79
CA HIS A 286 15.88 -18.03 -21.88
C HIS A 286 14.60 -18.00 -22.69
N ALA A 287 13.57 -17.34 -22.19
CA ALA A 287 12.31 -17.14 -22.88
C ALA A 287 12.04 -15.65 -23.06
N SER A 288 12.01 -15.19 -24.30
CA SER A 288 11.69 -13.82 -24.69
C SER A 288 10.87 -13.79 -25.98
N PRO A 289 10.25 -12.66 -26.35
CA PRO A 289 9.56 -12.53 -27.64
C PRO A 289 10.48 -12.68 -28.85
N LEU A 290 11.78 -12.48 -28.67
CA LEU A 290 12.80 -12.60 -29.73
C LEU A 290 13.23 -14.04 -29.99
N GLY A 291 12.97 -14.94 -29.05
CA GLY A 291 13.27 -16.35 -29.15
C GLY A 291 13.22 -17.04 -27.80
N THR A 292 12.92 -18.33 -27.82
CA THR A 292 12.84 -19.16 -26.63
C THR A 292 13.79 -20.34 -26.77
N THR A 293 14.78 -20.38 -25.86
CA THR A 293 15.65 -21.55 -25.71
C THR A 293 15.26 -22.27 -24.43
N THR A 294 14.53 -23.38 -24.55
CA THR A 294 14.13 -24.20 -23.41
C THR A 294 14.98 -25.46 -23.33
N GLY A 295 15.38 -25.81 -22.10
CA GLY A 295 15.87 -27.14 -21.77
C GLY A 295 14.71 -28.02 -21.26
N PRO A 296 15.03 -29.20 -20.68
CA PRO A 296 14.04 -30.01 -19.98
C PRO A 296 13.40 -29.19 -18.83
N VAL A 297 12.08 -28.98 -18.92
CA VAL A 297 11.29 -28.26 -17.91
C VAL A 297 10.60 -29.29 -17.01
N PRO A 298 10.43 -28.96 -15.70
CA PRO A 298 9.62 -29.81 -14.82
C PRO A 298 8.20 -29.98 -15.35
N LEU A 299 7.63 -31.17 -15.13
CA LEU A 299 6.26 -31.47 -15.55
C LEU A 299 5.26 -30.79 -14.60
N LEU A 300 5.13 -29.47 -14.73
CA LEU A 300 4.18 -28.65 -13.96
C LEU A 300 3.10 -28.13 -14.92
N PRO A 301 1.80 -28.30 -14.58
CA PRO A 301 0.70 -27.88 -15.46
C PRO A 301 0.77 -26.42 -15.92
N ALA A 302 1.15 -25.49 -15.04
CA ALA A 302 1.28 -24.07 -15.40
C ALA A 302 2.40 -23.81 -16.43
N LEU A 303 3.45 -24.67 -16.47
CA LEU A 303 4.54 -24.55 -17.43
C LEU A 303 4.18 -25.07 -18.83
N ALA A 304 3.03 -25.76 -18.98
CA ALA A 304 2.49 -26.07 -20.29
C ALA A 304 2.06 -24.82 -21.09
N ALA A 305 1.88 -23.68 -20.41
CA ALA A 305 1.59 -22.40 -21.03
C ALA A 305 2.83 -21.59 -21.44
N LEU A 306 4.02 -22.18 -21.38
CA LEU A 306 5.24 -21.51 -21.85
C LEU A 306 5.17 -21.21 -23.35
N PRO A 307 5.72 -20.06 -23.78
CA PRO A 307 5.78 -19.73 -25.20
C PRO A 307 6.62 -20.76 -25.96
N PRO A 308 6.20 -21.17 -27.17
CA PRO A 308 6.95 -22.12 -27.99
C PRO A 308 8.31 -21.54 -28.43
N ALA A 309 9.22 -22.43 -28.85
CA ALA A 309 10.56 -22.03 -29.31
C ALA A 309 10.50 -21.07 -30.51
N GLU A 310 9.59 -21.32 -31.45
CA GLU A 310 9.34 -20.47 -32.61
C GLU A 310 8.05 -19.71 -32.43
N LEU A 311 8.13 -18.39 -32.36
CA LEU A 311 7.01 -17.49 -32.26
C LEU A 311 6.69 -16.87 -33.62
N PRO A 312 5.41 -16.72 -33.98
CA PRO A 312 5.05 -15.98 -35.17
C PRO A 312 5.47 -14.50 -35.02
N SER A 313 5.86 -13.86 -36.13
CA SER A 313 6.38 -12.48 -36.12
C SER A 313 5.45 -11.46 -35.46
N TRP A 314 4.13 -11.69 -35.44
CA TRP A 314 3.17 -10.83 -34.76
C TRP A 314 3.33 -10.85 -33.22
N ALA A 315 3.94 -11.89 -32.65
CA ALA A 315 4.17 -11.96 -31.20
C ALA A 315 5.06 -10.82 -30.70
N LEU A 316 5.92 -10.26 -31.55
CA LEU A 316 6.73 -9.07 -31.22
C LEU A 316 5.88 -7.85 -30.91
N THR A 317 4.62 -7.79 -31.35
CA THR A 317 3.72 -6.68 -31.02
C THR A 317 3.39 -6.59 -29.53
N VAL A 318 3.65 -7.66 -28.77
CA VAL A 318 3.45 -7.67 -27.31
C VAL A 318 4.28 -6.59 -26.60
N VAL A 319 5.46 -6.24 -27.16
CA VAL A 319 6.35 -5.17 -26.63
C VAL A 319 5.68 -3.78 -26.64
N VAL A 320 4.59 -3.60 -27.39
CA VAL A 320 3.81 -2.38 -27.34
C VAL A 320 3.04 -2.22 -26.02
N LEU A 321 2.69 -3.32 -25.33
CA LEU A 321 1.91 -3.26 -24.10
C LEU A 321 2.59 -2.49 -22.96
N PRO A 322 3.89 -2.71 -22.64
CA PRO A 322 4.60 -1.88 -21.68
C PRO A 322 4.68 -0.39 -22.08
N VAL A 323 4.82 -0.11 -23.38
CA VAL A 323 4.79 1.28 -23.89
C VAL A 323 3.42 1.91 -23.61
N LEU A 324 2.32 1.17 -23.78
CA LEU A 324 0.98 1.65 -23.44
C LEU A 324 0.80 1.94 -21.93
N ALA A 325 1.45 1.17 -21.06
CA ALA A 325 1.50 1.51 -19.63
C ALA A 325 2.19 2.86 -19.41
N GLY A 326 3.26 3.13 -20.16
CA GLY A 326 3.93 4.44 -20.18
C GLY A 326 3.01 5.56 -20.70
N VAL A 327 2.29 5.34 -21.80
CA VAL A 327 1.32 6.30 -22.35
C VAL A 327 0.26 6.68 -21.31
N LEU A 328 -0.29 5.69 -20.61
CA LEU A 328 -1.23 5.90 -19.53
C LEU A 328 -0.64 6.76 -18.40
N ALA A 329 0.61 6.48 -17.99
CA ALA A 329 1.29 7.21 -16.94
C ALA A 329 1.60 8.67 -17.35
N GLY A 330 2.04 8.91 -18.59
CA GLY A 330 2.31 10.24 -19.13
C GLY A 330 1.06 11.08 -19.27
N TRP A 331 -0.02 10.49 -19.78
CA TRP A 331 -1.34 11.13 -19.84
C TRP A 331 -1.85 11.50 -18.43
N TRP A 332 -1.72 10.58 -17.47
CA TRP A 332 -2.12 10.83 -16.08
C TRP A 332 -1.28 11.95 -15.45
N PHE A 333 0.04 11.97 -15.69
CA PHE A 333 0.94 13.02 -15.23
C PHE A 333 0.54 14.41 -15.77
N LEU A 334 0.17 14.49 -17.06
CA LEU A 334 -0.34 15.72 -17.66
C LEU A 334 -1.58 16.25 -16.91
N ARG A 335 -2.49 15.37 -16.54
CA ARG A 335 -3.73 15.74 -15.82
C ARG A 335 -3.47 16.27 -14.40
N GLU A 336 -2.38 15.91 -13.77
CA GLU A 336 -1.98 16.47 -12.48
C GLU A 336 -1.51 17.93 -12.62
N GLY A 337 -1.06 18.36 -13.78
CA GLY A 337 -0.66 19.73 -14.07
C GLY A 337 0.64 20.18 -13.38
N GLU A 338 1.47 19.23 -12.96
CA GLU A 338 2.68 19.47 -12.14
C GLU A 338 3.96 19.60 -13.01
N ASN A 339 3.84 19.96 -14.31
CA ASN A 339 5.01 20.05 -15.19
C ASN A 339 5.82 21.34 -14.99
N HIS A 340 6.24 21.57 -13.78
CA HIS A 340 7.09 22.72 -13.43
C HIS A 340 8.48 22.67 -14.07
N LEU A 341 8.93 21.51 -14.57
CA LEU A 341 10.21 21.37 -15.25
C LEU A 341 10.20 22.12 -16.59
N ASP A 342 9.10 22.04 -17.36
CA ASP A 342 8.94 22.78 -18.61
C ASP A 342 8.92 24.28 -18.36
N ASP A 343 8.18 24.74 -17.34
CA ASP A 343 8.14 26.15 -16.95
C ASP A 343 9.52 26.66 -16.53
N TRP A 344 10.27 25.87 -15.74
CA TRP A 344 11.62 26.24 -15.31
C TRP A 344 12.60 26.29 -16.48
N MET A 345 12.53 25.36 -17.42
CA MET A 345 13.34 25.37 -18.64
C MET A 345 12.98 26.53 -19.54
N ALA A 346 11.69 26.84 -19.72
CA ALA A 346 11.19 27.91 -20.56
C ALA A 346 11.64 29.32 -20.07
N ILE A 347 11.83 29.49 -18.76
CA ILE A 347 12.36 30.76 -18.20
C ILE A 347 13.84 30.94 -18.55
N ARG A 348 14.62 29.87 -18.62
CA ARG A 348 16.07 29.90 -18.81
C ARG A 348 16.50 29.85 -20.28
N LEU A 349 15.73 29.16 -21.10
CA LEU A 349 16.00 28.90 -22.52
C LEU A 349 14.83 29.41 -23.36
N PRO A 350 14.99 30.46 -24.17
CA PRO A 350 13.87 31.07 -24.93
C PRO A 350 13.37 30.20 -26.09
N ALA A 351 14.07 29.10 -26.42
CA ALA A 351 13.75 28.24 -27.55
C ALA A 351 12.76 27.13 -27.16
N ARG A 352 11.47 27.39 -27.14
CA ARG A 352 10.43 26.42 -26.76
C ARG A 352 10.39 25.15 -27.61
N TRP A 353 10.83 25.21 -28.86
CA TRP A 353 10.94 24.04 -29.72
C TRP A 353 12.00 23.03 -29.26
N VAL A 354 12.95 23.45 -28.39
CA VAL A 354 13.94 22.59 -27.75
C VAL A 354 13.53 22.23 -26.33
N THR A 355 13.00 23.22 -25.56
CA THR A 355 12.68 23.00 -24.15
C THR A 355 11.53 22.05 -23.94
N PHE A 356 10.48 22.11 -24.78
CA PHE A 356 9.32 21.24 -24.67
C PHE A 356 9.64 19.75 -24.92
N PRO A 357 10.31 19.37 -26.04
CA PRO A 357 10.69 17.95 -26.21
C PRO A 357 11.69 17.49 -25.15
N LEU A 358 12.62 18.35 -24.73
CA LEU A 358 13.61 17.98 -23.72
C LEU A 358 12.95 17.76 -22.34
N SER A 359 12.08 18.66 -21.89
CA SER A 359 11.35 18.52 -20.62
C SER A 359 10.46 17.28 -20.62
N THR A 360 9.84 16.98 -21.74
CA THR A 360 8.98 15.79 -21.94
C THR A 360 9.79 14.51 -21.86
N LEU A 361 10.94 14.44 -22.54
CA LEU A 361 11.82 13.27 -22.52
C LEU A 361 12.42 13.06 -21.12
N VAL A 362 12.86 14.12 -20.45
CA VAL A 362 13.42 14.04 -19.07
C VAL A 362 12.34 13.57 -18.09
N THR A 363 11.13 14.13 -18.19
CA THR A 363 10.01 13.70 -17.34
C THR A 363 9.64 12.24 -17.62
N GLY A 364 9.59 11.85 -18.88
CA GLY A 364 9.38 10.46 -19.28
C GLY A 364 10.46 9.53 -18.73
N ALA A 365 11.74 9.93 -18.79
CA ALA A 365 12.85 9.16 -18.24
C ALA A 365 12.74 8.99 -16.71
N PHE A 366 12.34 10.03 -15.97
CA PHE A 366 12.12 9.91 -14.52
C PHE A 366 10.94 8.99 -14.19
N ILE A 367 9.82 9.08 -14.92
CA ILE A 367 8.68 8.18 -14.76
C ILE A 367 9.10 6.74 -15.05
N GLY A 368 9.83 6.53 -16.16
CA GLY A 368 10.38 5.22 -16.55
C GLY A 368 11.35 4.65 -15.52
N ALA A 369 12.26 5.47 -14.99
CA ALA A 369 13.19 5.05 -13.95
C ALA A 369 12.47 4.59 -12.67
N VAL A 370 11.44 5.29 -12.25
CA VAL A 370 10.62 4.89 -11.09
C VAL A 370 9.87 3.59 -11.37
N ALA A 371 9.20 3.49 -12.52
CA ALA A 371 8.47 2.28 -12.91
C ALA A 371 9.40 1.07 -13.02
N GLY A 372 10.53 1.24 -13.71
CA GLY A 372 11.55 0.21 -13.86
C GLY A 372 12.16 -0.22 -12.53
N ALA A 373 12.47 0.72 -11.63
CA ALA A 373 13.00 0.40 -10.30
C ALA A 373 12.00 -0.40 -9.45
N LEU A 374 10.72 -0.08 -9.50
CA LEU A 374 9.68 -0.85 -8.80
C LEU A 374 9.56 -2.26 -9.36
N MET A 375 9.59 -2.41 -10.68
CA MET A 375 9.51 -3.72 -11.33
C MET A 375 10.80 -4.52 -11.18
N MET A 376 11.97 -3.88 -11.11
CA MET A 376 13.23 -4.52 -10.75
C MET A 376 13.15 -5.19 -9.37
N VAL A 377 12.67 -4.46 -8.36
CA VAL A 377 12.49 -5.00 -7.01
C VAL A 377 11.52 -6.18 -7.03
N LEU A 378 10.40 -6.06 -7.74
CA LEU A 378 9.41 -7.13 -7.85
C LEU A 378 10.00 -8.37 -8.57
N SER A 379 10.80 -8.17 -9.62
CA SER A 379 11.51 -9.23 -10.33
C SER A 379 12.52 -9.94 -9.43
N TRP A 380 13.30 -9.21 -8.64
CA TRP A 380 14.23 -9.81 -7.66
C TRP A 380 13.53 -10.64 -6.58
N ILE A 381 12.34 -10.25 -6.16
CA ILE A 381 11.55 -11.03 -5.19
C ILE A 381 10.91 -12.26 -5.87
N ALA A 382 10.59 -12.15 -7.16
CA ALA A 382 9.95 -13.23 -7.92
C ALA A 382 10.94 -14.27 -8.44
N GLN A 383 12.23 -13.92 -8.60
CA GLN A 383 13.29 -14.84 -9.02
C GLN A 383 13.82 -15.66 -7.85
N GLY A 384 14.49 -16.78 -8.16
CA GLY A 384 15.14 -17.57 -7.15
C GLY A 384 15.69 -18.88 -7.69
N SER A 385 16.10 -19.75 -6.77
CA SER A 385 16.64 -21.08 -7.02
C SER A 385 15.74 -22.16 -6.43
N LEU A 386 15.62 -23.29 -7.10
CA LEU A 386 15.01 -24.51 -6.57
C LEU A 386 16.08 -25.47 -6.00
N ALA A 387 17.13 -24.94 -5.45
CA ALA A 387 18.23 -25.58 -4.74
C ALA A 387 19.20 -26.37 -5.62
N LEU A 388 18.76 -27.37 -6.34
CA LEU A 388 19.64 -28.36 -6.95
C LEU A 388 19.42 -28.48 -8.47
N GLY A 389 20.47 -28.96 -9.14
CA GLY A 389 20.42 -29.27 -10.57
C GLY A 389 20.45 -28.03 -11.46
N ARG A 390 19.63 -28.03 -12.52
CA ARG A 390 19.60 -26.94 -13.51
C ARG A 390 18.77 -25.75 -13.08
N LEU A 391 17.82 -25.95 -12.14
CA LEU A 391 16.86 -24.93 -11.71
C LEU A 391 17.43 -24.00 -10.61
N VAL A 392 18.73 -23.73 -10.69
CA VAL A 392 19.40 -22.79 -9.76
C VAL A 392 19.17 -21.32 -10.11
N GLU A 393 18.75 -21.05 -11.35
CA GLU A 393 18.41 -19.71 -11.84
C GLU A 393 17.02 -19.76 -12.47
N VAL A 394 16.03 -19.24 -11.78
CA VAL A 394 14.62 -19.20 -12.23
C VAL A 394 14.06 -17.81 -12.03
N GLY A 395 13.55 -17.23 -13.10
CA GLY A 395 12.91 -15.93 -13.09
C GLY A 395 13.56 -14.88 -13.99
N PRO A 396 13.06 -13.66 -14.01
CA PRO A 396 13.58 -12.57 -14.81
C PRO A 396 14.75 -11.87 -14.12
N ASP A 397 15.74 -11.44 -14.90
CA ASP A 397 16.78 -10.54 -14.41
C ASP A 397 16.21 -9.15 -14.12
N GLY A 398 16.22 -8.75 -12.85
CA GLY A 398 15.67 -7.47 -12.40
C GLY A 398 16.34 -6.26 -13.07
N VAL A 399 17.66 -6.33 -13.37
CA VAL A 399 18.37 -5.22 -14.01
C VAL A 399 17.92 -5.08 -15.47
N GLN A 400 17.77 -6.18 -16.18
CA GLN A 400 17.23 -6.14 -17.55
C GLN A 400 15.80 -5.60 -17.56
N VAL A 401 14.96 -6.03 -16.62
CA VAL A 401 13.59 -5.49 -16.48
C VAL A 401 13.60 -3.98 -16.20
N LEU A 402 14.49 -3.49 -15.33
CA LEU A 402 14.65 -2.04 -15.11
C LEU A 402 14.94 -1.30 -16.42
N LEU A 403 15.90 -1.80 -17.20
CA LEU A 403 16.35 -1.13 -18.42
C LEU A 403 15.30 -1.17 -19.52
N TRP A 404 14.75 -2.35 -19.81
CA TRP A 404 13.75 -2.50 -20.87
C TRP A 404 12.44 -1.79 -20.51
N PHE A 405 11.83 -2.13 -19.39
CA PHE A 405 10.58 -1.52 -18.99
C PHE A 405 10.72 -0.02 -18.70
N GLY A 406 11.83 0.39 -18.08
CA GLY A 406 12.11 1.80 -17.84
C GLY A 406 12.19 2.60 -19.14
N ALA A 407 12.86 2.07 -20.18
CA ALA A 407 12.95 2.71 -21.50
C ALA A 407 11.59 2.75 -22.21
N GLU A 408 10.82 1.66 -22.20
CA GLU A 408 9.49 1.57 -22.81
C GLU A 408 8.52 2.54 -22.15
N VAL A 409 8.51 2.60 -20.81
CA VAL A 409 7.68 3.54 -20.05
C VAL A 409 8.14 4.98 -20.30
N ALA A 410 9.45 5.24 -20.40
CA ALA A 410 9.96 6.58 -20.70
C ALA A 410 9.45 7.10 -22.05
N VAL A 411 9.55 6.27 -23.10
CA VAL A 411 9.02 6.58 -24.44
C VAL A 411 7.51 6.72 -24.39
N GLY A 412 6.82 5.76 -23.78
CA GLY A 412 5.37 5.79 -23.65
C GLY A 412 4.87 7.03 -22.89
N ALA A 413 5.52 7.39 -21.78
CA ALA A 413 5.15 8.56 -20.98
C ALA A 413 5.35 9.87 -21.76
N ALA A 414 6.44 9.96 -22.53
CA ALA A 414 6.65 11.11 -23.42
C ALA A 414 5.54 11.21 -24.49
N LEU A 415 5.17 10.09 -25.11
CA LEU A 415 4.07 10.04 -26.09
C LEU A 415 2.73 10.38 -25.43
N GLY A 416 2.42 9.82 -24.28
CA GLY A 416 1.18 10.05 -23.53
C GLY A 416 1.04 11.50 -23.07
N TYR A 417 2.15 12.12 -22.66
CA TYR A 417 2.19 13.53 -22.32
C TYR A 417 1.90 14.43 -23.52
N VAL A 418 2.53 14.16 -24.67
CA VAL A 418 2.31 14.94 -25.92
C VAL A 418 0.92 14.72 -26.50
N ALA A 419 0.42 13.47 -26.47
CA ALA A 419 -0.89 13.13 -27.03
C ALA A 419 -2.05 13.51 -26.08
N GLY A 420 -1.79 13.74 -24.81
CA GLY A 420 -2.81 14.00 -23.79
C GLY A 420 -3.79 15.12 -24.12
N PRO A 421 -3.35 16.31 -24.60
CA PRO A 421 -4.25 17.40 -24.97
C PRO A 421 -5.22 17.01 -26.10
N TRP A 422 -4.80 16.14 -27.02
CA TRP A 422 -5.63 15.67 -28.13
C TRP A 422 -6.66 14.63 -27.66
N LEU A 423 -6.27 13.79 -26.72
CA LEU A 423 -7.16 12.80 -26.11
C LEU A 423 -8.29 13.46 -25.30
N GLU A 424 -8.03 14.64 -24.73
CA GLU A 424 -9.01 15.36 -23.91
C GLU A 424 -9.83 16.38 -24.71
N HIS A 425 -9.65 16.48 -26.05
CA HIS A 425 -10.29 17.48 -26.91
C HIS A 425 -10.05 18.92 -26.44
N GLU A 426 -8.96 19.16 -25.69
CA GLU A 426 -8.52 20.49 -25.29
C GLU A 426 -7.63 21.08 -26.41
N SER A 427 -7.95 22.29 -26.83
CA SER A 427 -7.11 22.98 -27.81
C SER A 427 -5.70 23.17 -27.22
N PRO A 428 -4.62 22.78 -27.91
CA PRO A 428 -3.24 22.94 -27.45
C PRO A 428 -2.83 24.41 -27.24
N PHE A 429 -3.68 25.36 -27.60
CA PHE A 429 -3.49 26.81 -27.44
C PHE A 429 -4.27 27.41 -26.27
N THR A 430 -4.97 26.62 -25.48
CA THR A 430 -5.64 27.15 -24.29
C THR A 430 -4.57 27.39 -23.21
N PRO A 431 -4.42 28.63 -22.69
CA PRO A 431 -3.43 28.89 -21.63
C PRO A 431 -3.72 28.00 -20.41
N PRO A 432 -2.68 27.56 -19.68
CA PRO A 432 -2.81 26.58 -18.61
C PRO A 432 -3.85 27.03 -17.58
N ARG A 433 -4.87 26.23 -17.40
CA ARG A 433 -5.95 26.39 -16.42
C ARG A 433 -5.47 26.30 -14.96
N GLY A 434 -4.16 26.30 -14.72
CA GLY A 434 -3.56 25.98 -13.43
C GLY A 434 -3.92 26.90 -12.27
N ALA A 435 -4.23 28.17 -12.50
CA ALA A 435 -4.61 29.09 -11.42
C ALA A 435 -6.13 29.28 -11.27
N ALA A 436 -6.85 29.38 -12.39
CA ALA A 436 -8.30 29.58 -12.37
C ALA A 436 -9.08 28.28 -12.07
N GLY A 437 -8.57 27.12 -12.51
CA GLY A 437 -9.20 25.82 -12.30
C GLY A 437 -9.11 25.33 -10.84
N ALA A 438 -7.96 25.53 -10.19
CA ALA A 438 -7.79 25.18 -8.77
C ALA A 438 -8.63 26.07 -7.85
N GLN A 439 -8.73 27.37 -8.14
CA GLN A 439 -9.58 28.31 -7.41
C GLN A 439 -11.07 28.02 -7.65
N GLY A 440 -11.45 27.71 -8.90
CA GLY A 440 -12.83 27.30 -9.24
C GLY A 440 -13.22 25.95 -8.64
N ALA A 441 -12.31 24.97 -8.55
CA ALA A 441 -12.60 23.69 -7.92
C ALA A 441 -12.65 23.81 -6.38
N ALA A 442 -11.81 24.64 -5.78
CA ALA A 442 -11.88 24.96 -4.35
C ALA A 442 -13.17 25.70 -4.01
N ALA A 443 -13.54 26.71 -4.79
CA ALA A 443 -14.80 27.45 -4.62
C ALA A 443 -16.04 26.52 -4.77
N ARG A 444 -16.06 25.62 -5.75
CA ARG A 444 -17.15 24.64 -5.92
C ARG A 444 -17.21 23.62 -4.77
N ARG A 445 -16.06 23.23 -4.20
CA ARG A 445 -16.01 22.34 -3.02
C ARG A 445 -16.53 23.07 -1.78
N GLU A 446 -16.22 24.34 -1.62
CA GLU A 446 -16.67 25.17 -0.51
C GLU A 446 -18.17 25.47 -0.62
N ASP A 447 -18.67 25.77 -1.81
CA ASP A 447 -20.12 25.95 -2.07
C ASP A 447 -20.91 24.66 -1.80
N ARG A 448 -20.37 23.49 -2.21
CA ARG A 448 -20.97 22.19 -1.86
C ARG A 448 -20.96 21.91 -0.35
N ARG A 449 -19.90 22.33 0.36
CA ARG A 449 -19.83 22.20 1.83
C ARG A 449 -20.85 23.12 2.50
N ARG A 450 -20.97 24.38 2.06
CA ARG A 450 -21.98 25.32 2.55
C ARG A 450 -23.40 24.79 2.35
N ARG A 451 -23.76 24.36 1.14
CA ARG A 451 -25.10 23.79 0.85
C ARG A 451 -25.41 22.55 1.69
N ARG A 452 -24.40 21.69 1.96
CA ARG A 452 -24.57 20.53 2.87
C ARG A 452 -24.76 20.96 4.32
N ALA A 453 -24.04 21.97 4.78
CA ALA A 453 -24.19 22.52 6.13
C ALA A 453 -25.55 23.19 6.31
N GLU A 454 -26.01 23.98 5.34
CA GLU A 454 -27.35 24.60 5.36
C GLU A 454 -28.47 23.55 5.31
N ALA A 455 -28.31 22.49 4.51
CA ALA A 455 -29.29 21.41 4.49
C ALA A 455 -29.33 20.62 5.80
N ALA A 456 -28.17 20.41 6.45
CA ALA A 456 -28.10 19.82 7.78
C ALA A 456 -28.73 20.73 8.86
N ALA A 457 -28.46 22.04 8.82
CA ALA A 457 -29.08 23.01 9.73
C ALA A 457 -30.59 23.06 9.55
N ARG A 458 -31.11 23.08 8.32
CA ARG A 458 -32.56 23.01 8.05
C ARG A 458 -33.20 21.71 8.55
N ARG A 459 -32.47 20.56 8.44
CA ARG A 459 -32.95 19.28 9.00
C ARG A 459 -32.98 19.32 10.54
N ALA A 460 -31.96 19.92 11.18
CA ALA A 460 -31.88 20.07 12.62
C ALA A 460 -33.01 20.98 13.14
N MET A 461 -33.29 22.11 12.48
CA MET A 461 -34.41 23.00 12.82
C MET A 461 -35.79 22.33 12.67
N ARG A 462 -35.97 21.52 11.59
CA ARG A 462 -37.22 20.75 11.42
C ARG A 462 -37.38 19.65 12.48
N ALA A 463 -36.27 19.04 12.92
CA ALA A 463 -36.29 18.06 14.00
C ALA A 463 -36.54 18.71 15.36
N ALA A 464 -35.99 19.90 15.62
CA ALA A 464 -36.27 20.69 16.83
C ALA A 464 -37.72 21.21 16.87
N GLY A 465 -38.28 21.64 15.72
CA GLY A 465 -39.68 22.06 15.61
C GLY A 465 -40.68 20.91 15.82
N LYS A 466 -40.31 19.67 15.49
CA LYS A 466 -41.15 18.47 15.76
C LYS A 466 -41.12 18.02 17.24
N ARG A 467 -40.19 18.51 18.05
CA ARG A 467 -40.07 18.17 19.49
C ARG A 467 -40.85 19.10 20.42
N ARG A 468 -41.49 20.16 19.89
CA ARG A 468 -42.23 21.16 20.70
C ARG A 468 -43.71 20.95 20.96
N PRO A 469 -44.44 19.86 20.64
CA PRO A 469 -45.89 19.82 20.98
C PRO A 469 -46.22 19.09 22.29
N ARG A 470 -45.25 18.66 23.12
CA ARG A 470 -45.61 17.89 24.32
C ARG A 470 -45.39 18.61 25.65
N ALA A 471 -44.59 19.68 25.67
CA ALA A 471 -44.36 20.49 26.88
C ALA A 471 -45.43 21.57 27.09
N ASP A 472 -46.07 22.05 26.02
CA ASP A 472 -47.07 23.13 26.08
C ASP A 472 -48.48 22.66 26.52
N ARG A 473 -48.75 21.35 26.42
CA ARG A 473 -50.03 20.79 26.95
C ARG A 473 -49.99 20.52 28.44
N SER A 474 -48.85 20.24 29.02
CA SER A 474 -48.70 20.04 30.47
C SER A 474 -48.69 21.40 31.23
N ALA A 475 -48.16 22.45 30.61
CA ALA A 475 -48.16 23.78 31.19
C ALA A 475 -49.55 24.43 31.18
N ARG A 476 -50.38 24.23 30.14
CA ARG A 476 -51.76 24.71 30.10
C ARG A 476 -52.69 23.93 31.02
N GLY A 477 -52.43 22.62 31.25
CA GLY A 477 -53.18 21.85 32.26
C GLY A 477 -52.86 22.23 33.68
N ALA A 478 -51.63 22.65 33.97
CA ALA A 478 -51.23 23.14 35.29
C ALA A 478 -51.75 24.57 35.60
N ALA A 479 -51.82 25.44 34.59
CA ALA A 479 -52.36 26.78 34.72
C ALA A 479 -53.89 26.77 34.94
N GLN A 480 -54.63 25.89 34.27
CA GLN A 480 -56.08 25.73 34.49
C GLN A 480 -56.42 25.08 35.84
N ALA A 481 -55.52 24.29 36.41
CA ALA A 481 -55.71 23.71 37.76
C ALA A 481 -55.34 24.71 38.89
N ALA A 482 -54.57 25.75 38.63
CA ALA A 482 -54.23 26.82 39.54
C ALA A 482 -55.35 27.86 39.59
N ASP A 483 -55.98 28.24 38.47
CA ASP A 483 -57.10 29.20 38.38
C ASP A 483 -58.37 28.68 39.02
N ALA A 484 -58.56 27.38 39.22
CA ALA A 484 -59.70 26.78 39.88
C ALA A 484 -59.58 26.74 41.44
N ARG A 485 -58.43 27.14 42.00
CA ARG A 485 -58.17 27.15 43.45
C ARG A 485 -58.12 28.54 44.05
N GLU A 486 -58.05 29.62 43.25
CA GLU A 486 -58.02 31.01 43.70
C GLU A 486 -59.40 31.72 43.66
N ALA A 487 -60.46 31.00 43.37
CA ALA A 487 -61.84 31.55 43.45
C ALA A 487 -62.50 31.31 44.84
N GLY A 488 -61.77 31.38 45.90
CA GLY A 488 -62.32 31.29 47.25
C GLY A 488 -61.30 31.82 48.24
N ASP A 489 -61.43 33.03 48.54
CA ASP A 489 -61.29 33.73 49.78
C ASP A 489 -60.73 35.15 49.59
N GLY A 490 -61.53 36.06 50.07
CA GLY A 490 -61.44 37.47 49.88
C GLY A 490 -60.49 38.22 50.80
N GLU A 491 -60.35 39.44 50.40
CA GLU A 491 -60.24 40.64 51.24
C GLU A 491 -58.90 41.05 51.82
N ALA A 492 -58.61 42.29 51.47
CA ALA A 492 -57.93 43.36 52.22
C ALA A 492 -56.46 43.71 51.85
N ALA A 493 -56.41 44.98 51.42
CA ALA A 493 -55.49 46.08 51.74
C ALA A 493 -54.27 46.33 50.81
N VAL A 494 -54.39 47.47 50.16
CA VAL A 494 -53.45 48.42 49.50
C VAL A 494 -52.64 49.18 50.59
N PRO A 495 -51.61 50.01 50.39
CA PRO A 495 -50.82 50.34 49.21
C PRO A 495 -49.27 50.51 49.47
N GLY A 496 -48.56 50.82 48.43
CA GLY A 496 -47.19 51.38 48.55
C GLY A 496 -46.36 51.39 47.25
N SER A 497 -46.43 52.50 46.59
CA SER A 497 -45.64 53.14 45.57
C SER A 497 -44.15 52.92 45.65
N VAL A 498 -43.43 52.89 44.49
CA VAL A 498 -42.59 53.96 43.94
C VAL A 498 -41.64 53.41 42.87
N GLU A 499 -41.65 54.05 41.69
CA GLU A 499 -40.67 54.43 40.69
C GLU A 499 -39.81 53.35 40.00
N ALA A 500 -39.95 53.18 38.73
CA ALA A 500 -39.44 53.78 37.52
C ALA A 500 -37.91 54.08 37.49
N PHE A 501 -37.23 53.47 36.62
CA PHE A 501 -36.22 54.11 35.74
C PHE A 501 -35.99 53.33 34.46
N ASP A 502 -36.40 53.95 33.38
CA ASP A 502 -35.98 53.77 32.00
C ASP A 502 -34.56 54.27 31.89
N VAL A 503 -33.74 53.72 30.98
CA VAL A 503 -32.90 54.46 30.07
C VAL A 503 -32.41 53.59 28.94
N ASP A 504 -32.75 54.10 27.83
CA ASP A 504 -32.39 53.79 26.42
C ASP A 504 -30.90 53.85 26.07
N ALA A 505 -30.61 53.20 24.97
CA ALA A 505 -29.94 53.65 23.75
C ALA A 505 -28.40 53.74 23.66
N SER A 506 -27.92 53.09 22.63
CA SER A 506 -27.09 53.57 21.53
C SER A 506 -25.64 54.01 21.73
N GLY A 507 -24.83 53.68 20.73
CA GLY A 507 -23.68 54.46 20.28
C GLY A 507 -22.36 53.66 20.28
N GLU A 508 -21.96 53.12 19.20
CA GLU A 508 -21.09 53.67 18.16
C GLU A 508 -19.67 54.10 18.57
N ALA A 509 -18.72 53.51 17.81
CA ALA A 509 -17.51 54.07 17.21
C ALA A 509 -16.19 54.23 17.98
N ALA A 510 -15.21 53.60 17.37
CA ALA A 510 -13.93 54.12 16.90
C ALA A 510 -12.85 54.54 17.88
N SER A 511 -11.70 54.06 17.61
CA SER A 511 -10.44 54.67 17.20
C SER A 511 -9.22 54.50 18.12
N ARG A 512 -8.17 54.12 17.46
CA ARG A 512 -6.77 54.59 17.46
C ARG A 512 -6.01 54.73 18.79
N GLY A 513 -4.77 54.25 18.70
CA GLY A 513 -3.64 54.98 19.27
C GLY A 513 -2.57 54.10 19.86
N THR A 514 -1.53 53.94 19.09
CA THR A 514 -0.13 54.36 19.33
C THR A 514 0.76 53.44 20.18
N ALA A 515 1.88 53.14 19.55
CA ALA A 515 3.12 52.61 20.11
C ALA A 515 3.78 53.58 21.11
N PRO A 516 4.78 53.11 21.85
CA PRO A 516 6.09 53.71 21.58
C PRO A 516 7.26 52.71 21.53
N VAL A 517 8.22 53.11 20.72
CA VAL A 517 9.61 52.88 20.51
C VAL A 517 10.47 53.09 21.76
N VAL A 518 11.51 52.26 21.98
CA VAL A 518 12.86 52.59 22.53
C VAL A 518 13.75 51.43 22.07
N ALA A 519 14.69 51.58 21.18
CA ALA A 519 16.01 52.15 21.05
C ALA A 519 17.10 51.41 21.86
N GLY A 520 18.10 50.93 21.13
CA GLY A 520 19.53 51.03 21.50
C GLY A 520 20.22 49.70 21.86
N ASN A 521 21.03 49.13 21.07
CA ASN A 521 22.46 49.26 20.93
C ASN A 521 23.07 48.03 20.21
N ALA A 522 23.77 48.27 19.11
CA ALA A 522 24.90 47.45 18.67
C ALA A 522 26.15 47.95 19.39
N PRO A 523 27.26 47.19 19.51
CA PRO A 523 28.18 47.12 18.37
C PRO A 523 29.04 45.81 18.29
N ALA A 524 29.71 45.74 17.14
CA ALA A 524 31.06 45.26 16.84
C ALA A 524 31.27 43.82 16.35
N ASP A 525 31.55 43.76 15.09
CA ASP A 525 32.41 42.83 14.34
C ASP A 525 33.82 42.71 14.98
N PRO A 526 34.48 41.57 14.89
CA PRO A 526 35.66 41.51 14.04
C PRO A 526 35.84 40.20 13.25
N GLY A 527 36.35 40.39 12.06
CA GLY A 527 36.67 39.52 10.97
C GLY A 527 37.71 38.40 11.22
N PRO A 528 38.09 37.67 10.12
CA PRO A 528 38.66 36.35 10.14
C PRO A 528 40.16 36.28 10.32
N PRO A 529 40.75 35.09 10.58
CA PRO A 529 41.94 34.73 9.83
C PRO A 529 41.94 33.31 9.23
N GLU A 530 42.42 33.28 8.04
CA GLU A 530 43.25 32.33 7.31
C GLU A 530 43.79 31.10 8.08
N LYS A 531 43.56 29.95 7.57
CA LYS A 531 44.52 29.04 6.89
C LYS A 531 43.82 27.93 6.20
#